data_693acb30ff820e23b158cae63b2ae2f2
#
_entry.id   693acb30ff820e23b158cae63b2ae2f2
#
_cell.length_a   1.000
_cell.length_b   1.000
_cell.length_c   1.000
_cell.angle_alpha   90.00
_cell.angle_beta   90.00
_cell.angle_gamma   90.00
#
_symmetry.space_group_name_H-M   'P 1'
#
loop_
_entity.id
_entity.type
_entity.pdbx_description
1 polymer ?
#
loop_
_entity_poly.entity_id
_entity_poly.type
_entity_poly.pdbx_seq_one_letter_code
_entity_poly.pdbx_strand_id
1 'polypeptide(L)'
;MSRPAYSEPEPFADIHIHFNWDQKEVTSASEVVARLRAHNAVLVQVSSTPPRLALELADAAGPWVLPYFSPYLTERHRTTWAVDDNVVAEAAKGLASGRYKGIGELHVFPDNGLRRENKVFNGLLQLAARYQVPFLIHTEASSHLFFAPVCQKYSQVRFLWAHAGNRLQPDAIDQLMQQCPNLWTEVSARDPWRYGKLTDSDNLLLPGWRELFIKYQDRFMTGTDPVWGNSEDNRYANADEAWDHYTQLIEWHRNWLKQLPPEVEEKIRLTNARKFISGN
;
A
#
# COMPACT_ATOMS: atom_id res chain seq x y z
N MET A 1 2.19 -36.21 -26.73
CA MET A 1 2.82 -35.42 -25.64
C MET A 1 1.82 -34.34 -25.29
N SER A 2 1.07 -34.51 -24.19
CA SER A 2 0.15 -33.50 -23.67
C SER A 2 0.99 -32.33 -23.11
N ARG A 3 0.70 -31.10 -23.58
CA ARG A 3 1.23 -29.89 -22.96
C ARG A 3 0.82 -29.92 -21.47
N PRO A 4 1.74 -29.62 -20.52
CA PRO A 4 1.33 -29.42 -19.15
C PRO A 4 0.28 -28.31 -19.14
N ALA A 5 -0.86 -28.58 -18.49
CA ALA A 5 -1.85 -27.56 -18.26
C ALA A 5 -1.18 -26.45 -17.44
N TYR A 6 -1.00 -25.27 -18.02
CA TYR A 6 -0.64 -24.07 -17.27
C TYR A 6 -1.82 -23.79 -16.35
N SER A 7 -1.70 -24.15 -15.09
CA SER A 7 -2.64 -23.69 -14.08
C SER A 7 -2.51 -22.17 -14.01
N GLU A 8 -3.62 -21.46 -14.10
CA GLU A 8 -3.60 -20.01 -13.83
C GLU A 8 -2.96 -19.75 -12.46
N PRO A 9 -2.17 -18.68 -12.33
CA PRO A 9 -1.60 -18.33 -11.04
C PRO A 9 -2.72 -18.09 -10.04
N GLU A 10 -2.51 -18.45 -8.77
CA GLU A 10 -3.52 -18.23 -7.74
C GLU A 10 -3.94 -16.75 -7.62
N PRO A 11 -5.22 -16.47 -7.29
CA PRO A 11 -5.71 -15.10 -7.17
C PRO A 11 -4.92 -14.33 -6.11
N PHE A 12 -4.55 -13.10 -6.42
CA PHE A 12 -3.71 -12.24 -5.61
C PHE A 12 -4.40 -10.90 -5.31
N ALA A 13 -4.26 -10.40 -4.09
CA ALA A 13 -4.64 -9.05 -3.76
C ALA A 13 -3.41 -8.16 -3.69
N ASP A 14 -3.38 -7.09 -4.45
CA ASP A 14 -2.33 -6.09 -4.41
C ASP A 14 -2.86 -4.82 -3.75
N ILE A 15 -2.60 -4.70 -2.44
CA ILE A 15 -3.23 -3.65 -1.64
C ILE A 15 -2.40 -2.37 -1.56
N HIS A 16 -1.37 -2.25 -2.40
CA HIS A 16 -0.55 -1.06 -2.50
C HIS A 16 0.07 -0.96 -3.89
N ILE A 17 -0.56 -0.18 -4.77
CA ILE A 17 0.04 0.21 -6.05
C ILE A 17 -0.09 1.72 -6.28
N HIS A 18 0.73 2.21 -7.21
CA HIS A 18 0.68 3.58 -7.71
C HIS A 18 0.48 3.62 -9.22
N PHE A 19 -0.20 4.66 -9.68
CA PHE A 19 -0.26 5.08 -11.07
C PHE A 19 -0.12 6.60 -11.10
N ASN A 20 1.13 7.05 -11.00
CA ASN A 20 1.49 8.46 -10.85
C ASN A 20 1.69 9.16 -12.21
N TRP A 21 1.81 10.48 -12.17
CA TRP A 21 2.01 11.32 -13.35
C TRP A 21 3.26 10.93 -14.15
N ASP A 22 4.37 10.64 -13.48
CA ASP A 22 5.64 10.22 -14.06
C ASP A 22 5.58 8.81 -14.68
N GLN A 23 4.87 7.89 -14.04
CA GLN A 23 4.62 6.55 -14.59
C GLN A 23 3.75 6.62 -15.85
N LYS A 24 2.78 7.54 -15.88
CA LYS A 24 1.90 7.74 -17.02
C LYS A 24 2.63 8.22 -18.29
N GLU A 25 3.83 8.74 -18.17
CA GLU A 25 4.66 9.12 -19.33
C GLU A 25 5.16 7.90 -20.11
N VAL A 26 5.31 6.73 -19.46
CA VAL A 26 5.91 5.52 -20.03
C VAL A 26 4.96 4.32 -20.05
N THR A 27 3.84 4.36 -19.32
CA THR A 27 2.84 3.29 -19.33
C THR A 27 1.42 3.84 -19.28
N SER A 28 0.49 3.20 -19.96
CA SER A 28 -0.93 3.56 -19.94
C SER A 28 -1.70 2.79 -18.88
N ALA A 29 -2.87 3.30 -18.47
CA ALA A 29 -3.77 2.60 -17.57
C ALA A 29 -4.18 1.21 -18.09
N SER A 30 -4.36 1.05 -19.40
CA SER A 30 -4.69 -0.24 -20.02
C SER A 30 -3.54 -1.25 -19.95
N GLU A 31 -2.30 -0.81 -20.09
CA GLU A 31 -1.11 -1.66 -19.91
C GLU A 31 -0.95 -2.09 -18.46
N VAL A 32 -1.15 -1.19 -17.51
CA VAL A 32 -1.16 -1.53 -16.08
C VAL A 32 -2.23 -2.58 -15.78
N VAL A 33 -3.46 -2.39 -16.27
CA VAL A 33 -4.56 -3.37 -16.11
C VAL A 33 -4.19 -4.72 -16.73
N ALA A 34 -3.56 -4.73 -17.90
CA ALA A 34 -3.13 -5.97 -18.54
C ALA A 34 -2.07 -6.70 -17.70
N ARG A 35 -1.10 -5.99 -17.12
CA ARG A 35 -0.08 -6.56 -16.22
C ARG A 35 -0.72 -7.14 -14.95
N LEU A 36 -1.62 -6.41 -14.31
CA LEU A 36 -2.36 -6.88 -13.13
C LEU A 36 -3.13 -8.19 -13.43
N ARG A 37 -3.86 -8.23 -14.56
CA ARG A 37 -4.61 -9.42 -14.98
C ARG A 37 -3.72 -10.61 -15.31
N ALA A 38 -2.58 -10.38 -15.95
CA ALA A 38 -1.62 -11.44 -16.29
C ALA A 38 -1.12 -12.20 -15.05
N HIS A 39 -1.13 -11.54 -13.89
CA HIS A 39 -0.76 -12.14 -12.62
C HIS A 39 -1.96 -12.51 -11.72
N ASN A 40 -3.16 -12.55 -12.28
CA ASN A 40 -4.40 -12.87 -11.56
C ASN A 40 -4.60 -11.99 -10.30
N ALA A 41 -4.29 -10.69 -10.40
CA ALA A 41 -4.66 -9.72 -9.39
C ALA A 41 -6.17 -9.50 -9.45
N VAL A 42 -6.88 -9.79 -8.36
CA VAL A 42 -8.36 -9.79 -8.30
C VAL A 42 -8.94 -8.73 -7.37
N LEU A 43 -8.09 -8.10 -6.59
CA LEU A 43 -8.42 -6.98 -5.70
C LEU A 43 -7.20 -6.10 -5.59
N VAL A 44 -7.31 -4.84 -5.99
CA VAL A 44 -6.18 -3.91 -6.05
C VAL A 44 -6.56 -2.59 -5.42
N GLN A 45 -5.70 -2.07 -4.55
CA GLN A 45 -5.80 -0.69 -4.06
C GLN A 45 -4.80 0.18 -4.80
N VAL A 46 -5.24 1.31 -5.33
CA VAL A 46 -4.38 2.28 -6.02
C VAL A 46 -4.42 3.65 -5.36
N SER A 47 -3.25 4.19 -5.08
CA SER A 47 -3.00 5.60 -4.74
C SER A 47 -2.26 6.28 -5.88
N SER A 48 -2.51 7.55 -6.12
CA SER A 48 -1.85 8.26 -7.23
C SER A 48 -1.60 9.73 -6.93
N THR A 49 -0.55 10.26 -7.51
CA THR A 49 -0.27 11.69 -7.55
C THR A 49 -0.41 12.19 -9.00
N PRO A 50 -1.32 13.09 -9.31
CA PRO A 50 -2.45 13.54 -8.48
C PRO A 50 -3.54 12.46 -8.34
N PRO A 51 -4.45 12.59 -7.33
CA PRO A 51 -5.42 11.52 -7.00
C PRO A 51 -6.38 11.16 -8.14
N ARG A 52 -6.64 12.06 -9.09
CA ARG A 52 -7.46 11.76 -10.28
C ARG A 52 -6.94 10.61 -11.13
N LEU A 53 -5.63 10.33 -11.10
CA LEU A 53 -5.04 9.23 -11.85
C LEU A 53 -5.41 7.86 -11.27
N ALA A 54 -5.65 7.78 -9.96
CA ALA A 54 -6.22 6.57 -9.36
C ALA A 54 -7.63 6.28 -9.89
N LEU A 55 -8.43 7.31 -10.14
CA LEU A 55 -9.75 7.16 -10.78
C LEU A 55 -9.63 6.74 -12.24
N GLU A 56 -8.66 7.27 -12.98
CA GLU A 56 -8.39 6.89 -14.37
C GLU A 56 -8.06 5.39 -14.48
N LEU A 57 -7.19 4.89 -13.61
CA LEU A 57 -6.87 3.46 -13.58
C LEU A 57 -8.08 2.61 -13.20
N ALA A 58 -8.86 3.04 -12.19
CA ALA A 58 -10.07 2.33 -11.78
C ALA A 58 -11.14 2.31 -12.86
N ASP A 59 -11.30 3.40 -13.62
CA ASP A 59 -12.24 3.47 -14.75
C ASP A 59 -11.82 2.50 -15.89
N ALA A 60 -10.52 2.35 -16.13
CA ALA A 60 -10.00 1.41 -17.13
C ALA A 60 -10.10 -0.07 -16.67
N ALA A 61 -9.97 -0.33 -15.38
CA ALA A 61 -9.93 -1.68 -14.82
C ALA A 61 -11.32 -2.24 -14.48
N GLY A 62 -12.18 -1.42 -13.87
CA GLY A 62 -13.45 -1.83 -13.29
C GLY A 62 -13.41 -1.98 -11.75
N PRO A 63 -14.45 -2.56 -11.14
CA PRO A 63 -14.71 -2.46 -9.70
C PRO A 63 -13.73 -3.23 -8.78
N TRP A 64 -12.83 -4.03 -9.33
CA TRP A 64 -11.80 -4.74 -8.57
C TRP A 64 -10.56 -3.89 -8.27
N VAL A 65 -10.45 -2.69 -8.90
CA VAL A 65 -9.43 -1.67 -8.58
C VAL A 65 -10.07 -0.56 -7.78
N LEU A 66 -9.55 -0.33 -6.58
CA LEU A 66 -10.11 0.55 -5.55
C LEU A 66 -9.27 1.82 -5.44
N PRO A 67 -9.72 2.95 -5.97
CA PRO A 67 -8.95 4.19 -5.88
C PRO A 67 -9.03 4.81 -4.48
N TYR A 68 -7.87 5.17 -3.93
CA TYR A 68 -7.75 5.95 -2.70
C TYR A 68 -7.42 7.40 -3.04
N PHE A 69 -7.91 8.31 -2.23
CA PHE A 69 -7.60 9.73 -2.36
C PHE A 69 -6.25 10.03 -1.72
N SER A 70 -5.24 10.30 -2.53
CA SER A 70 -3.94 10.78 -2.06
C SER A 70 -4.03 12.29 -1.73
N PRO A 71 -3.37 12.78 -0.66
CA PRO A 71 -3.36 14.20 -0.32
C PRO A 71 -2.53 15.06 -1.28
N TYR A 72 -1.84 14.45 -2.23
CA TYR A 72 -0.95 15.14 -3.18
C TYR A 72 -1.71 15.58 -4.42
N LEU A 73 -2.39 16.74 -4.34
CA LEU A 73 -3.25 17.26 -5.41
C LEU A 73 -2.51 17.60 -6.70
N THR A 74 -1.19 17.83 -6.60
CA THR A 74 -0.28 18.08 -7.73
C THR A 74 1.04 17.35 -7.50
N GLU A 75 1.85 17.24 -8.54
CA GLU A 75 3.19 16.64 -8.53
C GLU A 75 4.12 17.23 -7.46
N ARG A 76 3.96 18.52 -7.19
CA ARG A 76 4.80 19.28 -6.22
C ARG A 76 4.25 19.29 -4.80
N HIS A 77 3.09 18.67 -4.57
CA HIS A 77 2.35 18.82 -3.31
C HIS A 77 2.84 17.91 -2.17
N ARG A 78 3.77 16.99 -2.47
CA ARG A 78 4.25 15.96 -1.51
C ARG A 78 4.81 16.55 -0.21
N THR A 79 5.43 17.73 -0.26
CA THR A 79 6.01 18.39 0.92
C THR A 79 5.13 19.47 1.54
N THR A 80 4.08 19.91 0.84
CA THR A 80 3.24 21.06 1.24
C THR A 80 1.79 20.71 1.55
N TRP A 81 1.35 19.48 1.31
CA TRP A 81 -0.02 19.05 1.52
C TRP A 81 -0.55 19.35 2.94
N ALA A 82 0.32 19.25 3.94
CA ALA A 82 -0.05 19.40 5.34
C ALA A 82 -0.39 20.86 5.76
N VAL A 83 -0.12 21.81 4.89
CA VAL A 83 -0.45 23.24 5.10
C VAL A 83 -1.46 23.79 4.11
N ASP A 84 -2.02 22.95 3.23
CA ASP A 84 -3.04 23.32 2.27
C ASP A 84 -4.43 22.83 2.70
N ASP A 85 -5.27 23.75 3.17
CA ASP A 85 -6.64 23.46 3.59
C ASP A 85 -7.53 22.90 2.45
N ASN A 86 -7.17 23.11 1.17
CA ASN A 86 -7.92 22.56 0.03
C ASN A 86 -7.86 21.02 -0.01
N VAL A 87 -6.81 20.41 0.54
CA VAL A 87 -6.68 18.95 0.61
C VAL A 87 -7.88 18.30 1.30
N VAL A 88 -8.30 18.85 2.43
CA VAL A 88 -9.46 18.32 3.18
C VAL A 88 -10.76 18.52 2.40
N ALA A 89 -10.92 19.68 1.76
CA ALA A 89 -12.12 19.98 0.96
C ALA A 89 -12.24 19.04 -0.26
N GLU A 90 -11.15 18.84 -1.00
CA GLU A 90 -11.13 17.91 -2.16
C GLU A 90 -11.30 16.46 -1.74
N ALA A 91 -10.70 16.03 -0.61
CA ALA A 91 -10.93 14.70 -0.04
C ALA A 91 -12.40 14.50 0.33
N ALA A 92 -13.02 15.47 0.99
CA ALA A 92 -14.44 15.40 1.36
C ALA A 92 -15.34 15.28 0.13
N LYS A 93 -15.10 16.10 -0.90
CA LYS A 93 -15.82 16.05 -2.18
C LYS A 93 -15.63 14.69 -2.88
N GLY A 94 -14.39 14.21 -2.93
CA GLY A 94 -14.04 12.92 -3.54
C GLY A 94 -14.73 11.75 -2.85
N LEU A 95 -14.72 11.69 -1.52
CA LEU A 95 -15.39 10.65 -0.74
C LEU A 95 -16.91 10.73 -0.85
N ALA A 96 -17.48 11.94 -0.82
CA ALA A 96 -18.93 12.15 -0.98
C ALA A 96 -19.45 11.65 -2.36
N SER A 97 -18.62 11.70 -3.39
CA SER A 97 -18.97 11.15 -4.71
C SER A 97 -19.05 9.61 -4.73
N GLY A 98 -18.56 8.92 -3.68
CA GLY A 98 -18.46 7.46 -3.58
C GLY A 98 -17.41 6.84 -4.51
N ARG A 99 -16.67 7.66 -5.27
CA ARG A 99 -15.65 7.15 -6.20
C ARG A 99 -14.39 6.68 -5.48
N TYR A 100 -13.87 7.45 -4.50
CA TYR A 100 -12.74 7.01 -3.68
C TYR A 100 -13.19 6.09 -2.56
N LYS A 101 -12.44 5.02 -2.35
CA LYS A 101 -12.72 3.94 -1.40
C LYS A 101 -11.84 3.99 -0.14
N GLY A 102 -10.95 4.97 -0.06
CA GLY A 102 -10.03 5.19 1.05
C GLY A 102 -9.29 6.52 0.91
N ILE A 103 -8.42 6.80 1.87
CA ILE A 103 -7.51 7.96 1.87
C ILE A 103 -6.07 7.45 1.97
N GLY A 104 -5.16 8.04 1.23
CA GLY A 104 -3.72 7.73 1.22
C GLY A 104 -3.26 7.28 -0.17
N GLU A 105 -2.01 7.01 -0.38
CA GLU A 105 -0.94 6.93 0.60
C GLU A 105 -0.58 8.33 1.13
N LEU A 106 -0.38 8.44 2.44
CA LEU A 106 0.02 9.66 3.09
C LEU A 106 1.34 9.40 3.83
N HIS A 107 2.37 10.20 3.52
CA HIS A 107 3.70 10.05 4.11
C HIS A 107 3.86 10.89 5.37
N VAL A 108 4.36 10.25 6.42
CA VAL A 108 4.80 10.87 7.66
C VAL A 108 6.32 10.79 7.72
N PHE A 109 6.99 11.90 7.43
CA PHE A 109 8.43 12.03 7.54
C PHE A 109 8.80 12.77 8.82
N PRO A 110 9.83 12.34 9.57
CA PRO A 110 10.32 13.06 10.75
C PRO A 110 10.70 14.50 10.41
N ASP A 111 11.31 14.69 9.24
CA ASP A 111 11.87 15.97 8.80
C ASP A 111 10.82 16.97 8.28
N ASN A 112 9.59 16.50 7.98
CA ASN A 112 8.50 17.37 7.56
C ASN A 112 7.89 18.19 8.70
N GLY A 113 8.30 17.94 9.95
CA GLY A 113 7.75 18.60 11.11
C GLY A 113 6.24 18.37 11.30
N LEU A 114 5.67 17.34 10.68
CA LEU A 114 4.25 17.03 10.81
C LEU A 114 3.93 16.76 12.27
N ARG A 115 3.00 17.53 12.83
CA ARG A 115 2.52 17.35 14.21
C ARG A 115 1.23 16.55 14.21
N ARG A 116 1.00 15.77 15.28
CA ARG A 116 -0.25 15.01 15.46
C ARG A 116 -1.49 15.90 15.48
N GLU A 117 -1.32 17.17 15.88
CA GLU A 117 -2.37 18.19 15.93
C GLU A 117 -2.53 18.95 14.61
N ASN A 118 -1.78 18.61 13.56
CA ASN A 118 -1.90 19.25 12.27
C ASN A 118 -3.35 19.22 11.78
N LYS A 119 -3.87 20.39 11.36
CA LYS A 119 -5.27 20.57 10.97
C LYS A 119 -5.66 19.72 9.77
N VAL A 120 -4.83 19.70 8.73
CA VAL A 120 -5.11 18.97 7.49
C VAL A 120 -5.06 17.46 7.76
N PHE A 121 -4.02 16.99 8.45
CA PHE A 121 -3.89 15.58 8.83
C PHE A 121 -5.09 15.09 9.67
N ASN A 122 -5.46 15.84 10.72
CA ASN A 122 -6.64 15.49 11.53
C ASN A 122 -7.94 15.59 10.73
N GLY A 123 -8.06 16.55 9.81
CA GLY A 123 -9.20 16.66 8.90
C GLY A 123 -9.38 15.42 8.04
N LEU A 124 -8.28 14.89 7.46
CA LEU A 124 -8.31 13.66 6.68
C LEU A 124 -8.68 12.43 7.53
N LEU A 125 -8.15 12.32 8.76
CA LEU A 125 -8.51 11.24 9.70
C LEU A 125 -9.99 11.31 10.11
N GLN A 126 -10.54 12.51 10.33
CA GLN A 126 -11.96 12.70 10.61
C GLN A 126 -12.84 12.31 9.41
N LEU A 127 -12.38 12.58 8.19
CA LEU A 127 -13.09 12.13 6.98
C LEU A 127 -13.06 10.61 6.87
N ALA A 128 -11.91 9.96 7.11
CA ALA A 128 -11.83 8.50 7.12
C ALA A 128 -12.79 7.86 8.12
N ALA A 129 -12.87 8.42 9.33
CA ALA A 129 -13.80 8.00 10.36
C ALA A 129 -15.26 8.22 9.95
N ARG A 130 -15.59 9.41 9.42
CA ARG A 130 -16.95 9.78 8.99
C ARG A 130 -17.48 8.90 7.86
N TYR A 131 -16.66 8.65 6.87
CA TYR A 131 -17.02 7.84 5.69
C TYR A 131 -16.76 6.35 5.89
N GLN A 132 -16.19 5.94 7.05
CA GLN A 132 -15.83 4.56 7.39
C GLN A 132 -14.92 3.90 6.35
N VAL A 133 -14.02 4.70 5.74
CA VAL A 133 -13.06 4.24 4.74
C VAL A 133 -11.69 3.98 5.34
N PRO A 134 -10.89 3.08 4.76
CA PRO A 134 -9.51 2.84 5.16
C PRO A 134 -8.61 4.08 5.00
N PHE A 135 -7.54 4.11 5.79
CA PHE A 135 -6.51 5.15 5.74
C PHE A 135 -5.12 4.52 5.57
N LEU A 136 -4.54 4.68 4.40
CA LEU A 136 -3.20 4.19 4.08
C LEU A 136 -2.16 5.23 4.50
N ILE A 137 -1.27 4.84 5.41
CA ILE A 137 -0.24 5.69 5.99
C ILE A 137 1.14 5.07 5.82
N HIS A 138 2.07 5.86 5.28
CA HIS A 138 3.49 5.54 5.22
C HIS A 138 4.21 6.23 6.38
N THR A 139 4.98 5.48 7.16
CA THR A 139 5.89 6.06 8.15
C THR A 139 7.32 5.64 7.83
N GLU A 140 8.26 6.57 7.92
CA GLU A 140 9.67 6.19 7.98
C GLU A 140 9.98 5.40 9.26
N ALA A 141 11.10 4.68 9.30
CA ALA A 141 11.41 3.73 10.35
C ALA A 141 11.24 4.28 11.78
N SER A 142 11.66 5.53 12.03
CA SER A 142 11.51 6.19 13.35
C SER A 142 10.10 6.74 13.60
N SER A 143 9.29 6.90 12.58
CA SER A 143 7.99 7.56 12.69
C SER A 143 6.88 6.64 13.20
N HIS A 144 7.15 5.36 13.41
CA HIS A 144 6.18 4.45 14.03
C HIS A 144 5.79 4.90 15.44
N LEU A 145 6.71 5.52 16.19
CA LEU A 145 6.43 6.11 17.49
C LEU A 145 5.50 7.34 17.41
N PHE A 146 5.56 8.09 16.29
CA PHE A 146 4.59 9.14 16.01
C PHE A 146 3.19 8.54 15.81
N PHE A 147 3.10 7.40 15.14
CA PHE A 147 1.84 6.83 14.71
C PHE A 147 1.06 6.14 15.83
N ALA A 148 1.71 5.54 16.83
CA ALA A 148 1.03 4.83 17.92
C ALA A 148 -0.08 5.65 18.63
N PRO A 149 0.16 6.90 19.06
CA PRO A 149 -0.93 7.71 19.64
C PRO A 149 -2.03 8.08 18.62
N VAL A 150 -1.72 8.14 17.33
CA VAL A 150 -2.69 8.45 16.27
C VAL A 150 -3.67 7.29 16.10
N CYS A 151 -3.18 6.05 15.95
CA CYS A 151 -4.05 4.88 15.80
C CYS A 151 -4.95 4.67 17.04
N GLN A 152 -4.43 4.94 18.25
CA GLN A 152 -5.20 4.84 19.48
C GLN A 152 -6.31 5.92 19.56
N LYS A 153 -5.97 7.17 19.21
CA LYS A 153 -6.94 8.28 19.19
C LYS A 153 -8.07 8.06 18.18
N TYR A 154 -7.74 7.51 17.02
CA TYR A 154 -8.68 7.26 15.93
C TYR A 154 -9.00 5.75 15.81
N SER A 155 -9.38 5.13 16.93
CA SER A 155 -9.65 3.69 17.03
C SER A 155 -10.72 3.16 16.06
N GLN A 156 -11.62 4.04 15.58
CA GLN A 156 -12.65 3.72 14.60
C GLN A 156 -12.14 3.74 13.15
N VAL A 157 -10.92 4.22 12.89
CA VAL A 157 -10.31 4.23 11.56
C VAL A 157 -9.56 2.92 11.34
N ARG A 158 -9.79 2.28 10.22
CA ARG A 158 -8.98 1.13 9.76
C ARG A 158 -7.72 1.65 9.08
N PHE A 159 -6.59 1.46 9.73
CA PHE A 159 -5.31 1.87 9.17
C PHE A 159 -4.68 0.74 8.35
N LEU A 160 -4.20 1.08 7.16
CA LEU A 160 -3.25 0.29 6.40
C LEU A 160 -1.88 0.93 6.53
N TRP A 161 -0.95 0.22 7.17
CA TRP A 161 0.41 0.69 7.37
C TRP A 161 1.31 0.19 6.24
N ALA A 162 1.81 1.10 5.45
CA ALA A 162 2.65 0.78 4.30
C ALA A 162 3.97 0.12 4.71
N HIS A 163 4.37 -0.88 3.96
CA HIS A 163 5.67 -1.56 4.04
C HIS A 163 6.01 -2.17 5.41
N ALA A 164 5.00 -2.43 6.25
CA ALA A 164 5.21 -2.80 7.65
C ALA A 164 6.24 -1.89 8.34
N GLY A 165 6.10 -0.56 8.13
CA GLY A 165 6.98 0.45 8.71
C GLY A 165 8.36 0.52 8.08
N ASN A 166 8.49 0.26 6.78
CA ASN A 166 9.69 0.47 5.99
C ASN A 166 10.83 -0.47 6.44
N ARG A 167 11.86 0.02 7.12
CA ARG A 167 13.05 -0.78 7.54
C ARG A 167 12.94 -1.38 8.94
N LEU A 168 11.78 -1.27 9.59
CA LEU A 168 11.60 -1.83 10.93
C LEU A 168 11.77 -3.35 10.95
N GLN A 169 12.25 -3.85 12.08
CA GLN A 169 12.39 -5.28 12.33
C GLN A 169 11.13 -5.84 13.01
N PRO A 170 10.91 -7.15 12.99
CA PRO A 170 9.72 -7.80 13.55
C PRO A 170 9.33 -7.34 14.96
N ASP A 171 10.29 -7.15 15.87
CA ASP A 171 10.01 -6.73 17.25
C ASP A 171 9.35 -5.33 17.34
N ALA A 172 9.83 -4.38 16.55
CA ALA A 172 9.24 -3.02 16.53
C ALA A 172 7.85 -3.02 15.90
N ILE A 173 7.65 -3.87 14.87
CA ILE A 173 6.33 -4.05 14.24
C ILE A 173 5.36 -4.69 15.23
N ASP A 174 5.79 -5.73 15.94
CA ASP A 174 5.01 -6.39 16.97
C ASP A 174 4.54 -5.42 18.05
N GLN A 175 5.45 -4.58 18.57
CA GLN A 175 5.13 -3.56 19.56
C GLN A 175 4.03 -2.59 19.09
N LEU A 176 4.09 -2.12 17.86
CA LEU A 176 3.07 -1.22 17.33
C LEU A 176 1.74 -1.94 17.09
N MET A 177 1.78 -3.14 16.53
CA MET A 177 0.56 -3.92 16.26
C MET A 177 -0.18 -4.34 17.54
N GLN A 178 0.53 -4.53 18.65
CA GLN A 178 -0.09 -4.74 19.97
C GLN A 178 -0.83 -3.50 20.47
N GLN A 179 -0.27 -2.31 20.23
CA GLN A 179 -0.85 -1.05 20.68
C GLN A 179 -2.03 -0.60 19.83
N CYS A 180 -2.10 -1.06 18.56
CA CYS A 180 -3.03 -0.59 17.54
C CYS A 180 -3.87 -1.77 16.98
N PRO A 181 -4.96 -2.17 17.64
CA PRO A 181 -5.81 -3.27 17.15
C PRO A 181 -6.50 -2.96 15.80
N ASN A 182 -6.67 -1.70 15.46
CA ASN A 182 -7.22 -1.19 14.20
C ASN A 182 -6.17 -1.01 13.09
N LEU A 183 -4.95 -1.51 13.30
CA LEU A 183 -3.85 -1.45 12.35
C LEU A 183 -3.72 -2.75 11.59
N TRP A 184 -3.77 -2.65 10.27
CA TRP A 184 -3.40 -3.66 9.29
C TRP A 184 -2.14 -3.21 8.57
N THR A 185 -1.38 -4.12 8.00
CA THR A 185 -0.15 -3.75 7.30
C THR A 185 0.08 -4.63 6.07
N GLU A 186 0.89 -4.14 5.16
CA GLU A 186 1.32 -4.86 3.98
C GLU A 186 2.84 -4.78 3.83
N VAL A 187 3.43 -5.65 3.03
CA VAL A 187 4.87 -5.85 2.95
C VAL A 187 5.46 -5.51 1.58
N SER A 188 4.85 -4.56 0.87
CA SER A 188 5.45 -4.00 -0.34
C SER A 188 6.80 -3.35 -0.05
N ALA A 189 7.63 -3.19 -1.06
CA ALA A 189 8.96 -2.60 -0.97
C ALA A 189 9.93 -3.27 0.05
N ARG A 190 9.54 -4.42 0.62
CA ARG A 190 10.38 -5.21 1.53
C ARG A 190 11.27 -6.21 0.79
N ASP A 191 11.23 -6.21 -0.51
CA ASP A 191 12.13 -6.98 -1.36
C ASP A 191 13.60 -6.60 -1.15
N PRO A 192 14.56 -7.49 -1.50
CA PRO A 192 15.98 -7.29 -1.22
C PRO A 192 16.60 -6.08 -1.91
N TRP A 193 15.99 -5.60 -3.00
CA TRP A 193 16.53 -4.50 -3.81
C TRP A 193 15.94 -3.12 -3.49
N ARG A 194 14.96 -3.04 -2.55
CA ARG A 194 14.42 -1.75 -2.05
C ARG A 194 14.69 -1.56 -0.56
N TYR A 195 13.69 -1.61 0.30
CA TYR A 195 13.89 -1.48 1.75
C TYR A 195 14.50 -2.73 2.38
N GLY A 196 14.25 -3.88 1.78
CA GLY A 196 14.86 -5.14 2.15
C GLY A 196 14.40 -5.75 3.46
N LYS A 197 15.09 -6.86 3.80
CA LYS A 197 15.05 -7.51 5.11
C LYS A 197 13.74 -8.22 5.49
N LEU A 198 12.98 -8.66 4.49
CA LEU A 198 11.96 -9.69 4.69
C LEU A 198 12.53 -11.07 4.38
N THR A 199 13.32 -11.16 3.31
CA THR A 199 13.97 -12.38 2.86
C THR A 199 15.48 -12.18 2.71
N ASP A 200 16.23 -13.29 2.69
CA ASP A 200 17.64 -13.30 2.28
C ASP A 200 17.79 -13.35 0.74
N SER A 201 19.03 -13.55 0.26
CA SER A 201 19.36 -13.66 -1.16
C SER A 201 18.73 -14.89 -1.85
N ASP A 202 18.41 -15.92 -1.09
CA ASP A 202 17.79 -17.16 -1.57
C ASP A 202 16.25 -17.10 -1.47
N ASN A 203 15.68 -15.92 -1.18
CA ASN A 203 14.27 -15.68 -0.94
C ASN A 203 13.70 -16.42 0.28
N LEU A 204 14.53 -16.84 1.23
CA LEU A 204 14.06 -17.41 2.48
C LEU A 204 13.68 -16.33 3.47
N LEU A 205 12.56 -16.53 4.18
CA LEU A 205 12.11 -15.62 5.23
C LEU A 205 13.16 -15.48 6.33
N LEU A 206 13.52 -14.25 6.64
CA LEU A 206 14.46 -13.99 7.74
C LEU A 206 13.82 -14.33 9.10
N PRO A 207 14.65 -14.68 10.10
CA PRO A 207 14.17 -14.98 11.45
C PRO A 207 13.24 -13.90 12.01
N GLY A 208 12.18 -14.31 12.71
CA GLY A 208 11.17 -13.44 13.29
C GLY A 208 10.02 -13.06 12.35
N TRP A 209 10.22 -13.02 11.02
CA TRP A 209 9.13 -12.69 10.09
C TRP A 209 8.07 -13.78 10.02
N ARG A 210 8.49 -15.05 9.96
CA ARG A 210 7.55 -16.17 9.92
C ARG A 210 6.66 -16.20 11.17
N GLU A 211 7.25 -16.00 12.35
CA GLU A 211 6.52 -15.95 13.62
C GLU A 211 5.58 -14.76 13.68
N LEU A 212 6.03 -13.58 13.20
CA LEU A 212 5.22 -12.38 13.13
C LEU A 212 3.99 -12.57 12.21
N PHE A 213 4.18 -13.16 11.04
CA PHE A 213 3.07 -13.47 10.11
C PHE A 213 2.07 -14.44 10.71
N ILE A 214 2.53 -15.49 11.40
CA ILE A 214 1.63 -16.44 12.08
C ILE A 214 0.89 -15.76 13.22
N LYS A 215 1.57 -14.95 14.03
CA LYS A 215 0.98 -14.22 15.16
C LYS A 215 -0.11 -13.26 14.72
N TYR A 216 0.11 -12.54 13.62
CA TYR A 216 -0.81 -11.54 13.08
C TYR A 216 -1.39 -11.95 11.72
N GLN A 217 -1.61 -13.25 11.53
CA GLN A 217 -2.05 -13.83 10.26
C GLN A 217 -3.31 -13.18 9.66
N ASP A 218 -4.14 -12.54 10.49
CA ASP A 218 -5.39 -11.89 10.08
C ASP A 218 -5.23 -10.38 9.82
N ARG A 219 -4.01 -9.83 9.90
CA ARG A 219 -3.74 -8.38 9.75
C ARG A 219 -2.58 -8.03 8.81
N PHE A 220 -1.90 -9.03 8.23
CA PHE A 220 -0.93 -8.82 7.16
C PHE A 220 -1.57 -9.02 5.79
N MET A 221 -1.11 -8.26 4.81
CA MET A 221 -1.53 -8.34 3.41
C MET A 221 -0.32 -8.22 2.48
N THR A 222 -0.55 -8.45 1.20
CA THR A 222 0.43 -8.23 0.15
C THR A 222 0.19 -6.90 -0.55
N GLY A 223 1.26 -6.27 -1.01
CA GLY A 223 1.29 -5.10 -1.85
C GLY A 223 2.60 -5.06 -2.63
N THR A 224 2.63 -4.50 -3.82
CA THR A 224 3.84 -4.46 -4.64
C THR A 224 4.55 -3.12 -4.62
N ASP A 225 3.79 -2.03 -4.52
CA ASP A 225 4.31 -0.66 -4.57
C ASP A 225 5.27 -0.45 -5.76
N PRO A 226 4.77 -0.56 -7.01
CA PRO A 226 5.60 -0.43 -8.19
C PRO A 226 5.97 1.04 -8.42
N VAL A 227 6.93 1.52 -7.64
CA VAL A 227 7.53 2.86 -7.76
C VAL A 227 9.04 2.72 -7.74
N TRP A 228 9.71 3.65 -8.40
CA TRP A 228 11.15 3.71 -8.58
C TRP A 228 11.71 2.49 -9.30
N GLY A 229 11.88 2.62 -10.61
CA GLY A 229 12.63 1.67 -11.42
C GLY A 229 14.01 1.41 -10.82
N ASN A 230 14.60 0.27 -11.15
CA ASN A 230 15.87 -0.20 -10.57
C ASN A 230 17.11 0.67 -10.90
N SER A 231 17.00 1.71 -11.72
CA SER A 231 18.09 2.64 -11.97
C SER A 231 18.21 3.63 -10.81
N GLU A 232 19.23 3.47 -9.97
CA GLU A 232 19.57 4.44 -8.93
C GLU A 232 19.94 5.82 -9.50
N ASP A 233 20.33 5.86 -10.76
CA ASP A 233 20.71 7.07 -11.46
C ASP A 233 19.50 7.78 -12.04
N ASN A 234 19.09 8.89 -11.44
CA ASN A 234 18.07 9.85 -11.90
C ASN A 234 16.60 9.58 -11.54
N ARG A 235 16.31 9.09 -10.34
CA ARG A 235 14.94 8.92 -9.79
C ARG A 235 13.99 10.11 -9.98
N TYR A 236 14.52 11.32 -10.10
CA TYR A 236 13.73 12.56 -10.16
C TYR A 236 13.78 13.25 -11.53
N ALA A 237 14.58 12.72 -12.45
CA ALA A 237 14.79 13.33 -13.77
C ALA A 237 14.11 12.54 -14.89
N ASN A 238 13.80 11.26 -14.67
CA ASN A 238 13.19 10.37 -15.66
C ASN A 238 11.82 9.88 -15.20
N ALA A 239 10.99 9.49 -16.16
CA ALA A 239 9.73 8.80 -15.90
C ALA A 239 9.96 7.50 -15.10
N ASP A 240 9.01 7.16 -14.21
CA ASP A 240 9.12 5.97 -13.38
C ASP A 240 8.69 4.71 -14.15
N GLU A 241 9.67 3.86 -14.46
CA GLU A 241 9.51 2.61 -15.22
C GLU A 241 9.21 1.39 -14.31
N ALA A 242 8.89 1.60 -13.03
CA ALA A 242 8.77 0.51 -12.07
C ALA A 242 7.70 -0.54 -12.43
N TRP A 243 6.71 -0.17 -13.24
CA TRP A 243 5.73 -1.11 -13.78
C TRP A 243 6.35 -2.22 -14.65
N ASP A 244 7.52 -2.02 -15.24
CA ASP A 244 8.24 -3.04 -16.00
C ASP A 244 8.77 -4.17 -15.10
N HIS A 245 8.94 -3.89 -13.81
CA HIS A 245 9.37 -4.85 -12.79
C HIS A 245 8.21 -5.53 -12.05
N TYR A 246 6.94 -5.25 -12.39
CA TYR A 246 5.77 -5.78 -11.68
C TYR A 246 5.76 -7.30 -11.58
N THR A 247 6.14 -8.01 -12.65
CA THR A 247 6.27 -9.48 -12.64
C THR A 247 7.26 -9.95 -11.57
N GLN A 248 8.43 -9.32 -11.47
CA GLN A 248 9.45 -9.67 -10.48
C GLN A 248 8.94 -9.46 -9.04
N LEU A 249 8.21 -8.39 -8.79
CA LEU A 249 7.62 -8.09 -7.48
C LEU A 249 6.60 -9.17 -7.07
N ILE A 250 5.69 -9.55 -7.97
CA ILE A 250 4.69 -10.59 -7.71
C ILE A 250 5.34 -11.96 -7.49
N GLU A 251 6.33 -12.33 -8.31
CA GLU A 251 7.02 -13.60 -8.16
C GLU A 251 7.77 -13.69 -6.84
N TRP A 252 8.40 -12.59 -6.41
CA TRP A 252 9.02 -12.53 -5.09
C TRP A 252 8.00 -12.76 -3.98
N HIS A 253 6.83 -12.10 -4.03
CA HIS A 253 5.76 -12.33 -3.06
C HIS A 253 5.31 -13.79 -3.03
N ARG A 254 5.07 -14.39 -4.19
CA ARG A 254 4.65 -15.80 -4.29
C ARG A 254 5.70 -16.77 -3.74
N ASN A 255 6.97 -16.44 -3.83
CA ASN A 255 8.06 -17.31 -3.36
C ASN A 255 8.16 -17.33 -1.83
N TRP A 256 8.13 -16.20 -1.15
CA TRP A 256 8.21 -16.21 0.30
C TRP A 256 6.88 -16.67 0.95
N LEU A 257 5.74 -16.37 0.35
CA LEU A 257 4.42 -16.81 0.84
C LEU A 257 4.32 -18.33 0.97
N LYS A 258 4.90 -19.09 0.02
CA LYS A 258 4.92 -20.57 0.06
C LYS A 258 5.65 -21.17 1.27
N GLN A 259 6.38 -20.37 2.02
CA GLN A 259 7.08 -20.81 3.24
C GLN A 259 6.19 -20.73 4.49
N LEU A 260 5.00 -20.19 4.35
CA LEU A 260 3.99 -20.12 5.41
C LEU A 260 3.07 -21.34 5.39
N PRO A 261 2.38 -21.65 6.51
CA PRO A 261 1.28 -22.60 6.48
C PRO A 261 0.22 -22.17 5.44
N PRO A 262 -0.39 -23.12 4.69
CA PRO A 262 -1.30 -22.77 3.58
C PRO A 262 -2.44 -21.81 3.97
N GLU A 263 -3.02 -21.99 5.15
CA GLU A 263 -4.07 -21.09 5.64
C GLU A 263 -3.57 -19.67 5.93
N VAL A 264 -2.33 -19.50 6.38
CA VAL A 264 -1.70 -18.19 6.63
C VAL A 264 -1.34 -17.54 5.31
N GLU A 265 -0.81 -18.31 4.37
CA GLU A 265 -0.52 -17.88 3.01
C GLU A 265 -1.76 -17.30 2.34
N GLU A 266 -2.88 -18.05 2.28
CA GLU A 266 -4.12 -17.61 1.66
C GLU A 266 -4.68 -16.33 2.32
N LYS A 267 -4.61 -16.24 3.65
CA LYS A 267 -5.04 -15.04 4.38
C LYS A 267 -4.24 -13.82 3.92
N ILE A 268 -2.92 -13.90 3.93
CA ILE A 268 -2.05 -12.76 3.59
C ILE A 268 -2.15 -12.42 2.11
N ARG A 269 -2.21 -13.42 1.24
CA ARG A 269 -2.29 -13.24 -0.20
C ARG A 269 -3.62 -12.63 -0.67
N LEU A 270 -4.72 -12.92 0.00
CA LEU A 270 -6.04 -12.55 -0.52
C LEU A 270 -7.11 -12.24 0.53
N THR A 271 -7.34 -13.15 1.49
CA THR A 271 -8.55 -13.10 2.32
C THR A 271 -8.56 -11.88 3.23
N ASN A 272 -7.42 -11.49 3.78
CA ASN A 272 -7.29 -10.32 4.64
C ASN A 272 -7.61 -9.03 3.91
N ALA A 273 -7.16 -8.88 2.66
CA ALA A 273 -7.48 -7.72 1.85
C ALA A 273 -8.99 -7.57 1.63
N ARG A 274 -9.70 -8.68 1.37
CA ARG A 274 -11.17 -8.68 1.25
C ARG A 274 -11.86 -8.24 2.55
N LYS A 275 -11.43 -8.77 3.70
CA LYS A 275 -11.95 -8.38 5.02
C LYS A 275 -11.65 -6.91 5.32
N PHE A 276 -10.42 -6.49 5.10
CA PHE A 276 -10.00 -5.12 5.34
C PHE A 276 -10.83 -4.10 4.55
N ILE A 277 -11.09 -4.37 3.28
CA ILE A 277 -11.89 -3.49 2.41
C ILE A 277 -13.36 -3.50 2.81
N SER A 278 -13.96 -4.68 3.07
CA SER A 278 -15.39 -4.78 3.45
C SER A 278 -15.68 -4.20 4.83
N GLY A 279 -14.71 -4.14 5.72
CA GLY A 279 -14.88 -3.67 7.10
C GLY A 279 -15.55 -4.70 8.03
N ASN A 280 -15.58 -5.96 7.62
CA ASN A 280 -16.17 -7.08 8.37
C ASN A 280 -15.11 -7.90 9.07
#